data_a9bb192b2243d38d897f927eba122585
#
_entry.id   a9bb192b2243d38d897f927eba122585
#
_cell.length_a   1.000
_cell.length_b   1.000
_cell.length_c   1.000
_cell.angle_alpha   90.00
_cell.angle_beta   90.00
_cell.angle_gamma   90.00
#
_symmetry.space_group_name_H-M   'P 1'
#
loop_
_entity.id
_entity.type
_entity.pdbx_description
1 polymer ?
#
loop_
_entity_poly.entity_id
_entity_poly.type
_entity_poly.pdbx_seq_one_letter_code
_entity_poly.pdbx_strand_id
1 'polypeptide(L)'
;MIRVIASDFDWTFGSWKGIPPENLRAVQRWREAGNVFCILTGREPQSAIDVLQQYGGQYDYLLASSGTVQMDQNNTILAEKRQHSGFLSEIAAYTLTLPVLNFRVFQGKERYRLYIPGHEDDQEAGTCVPADYDKLPYFNQFSLLFEKDEEAESYCQVLNDRYGSYIHALRNGHCVDVPPAGWSKTEGLRWFLKNLGVPEKQAVTIGDNYNDIDMVTAFSGYAVESGVPELKSAAHGVVKSVAELIDRLLEVNQKEESSC
;
A
#
# COMPACT_ATOMS: atom_id res chain seq x y z
N MET A 1 -10.38 10.23 -21.00
CA MET A 1 -9.55 9.02 -21.15
C MET A 1 -8.75 8.77 -19.87
N ILE A 2 -8.80 7.55 -19.31
CA ILE A 2 -7.99 7.12 -18.16
C ILE A 2 -6.64 6.62 -18.69
N ARG A 3 -5.55 7.04 -18.04
CA ARG A 3 -4.17 6.71 -18.42
C ARG A 3 -3.41 5.94 -17.35
N VAL A 4 -3.81 6.05 -16.09
CA VAL A 4 -3.14 5.43 -14.95
C VAL A 4 -4.13 4.58 -14.17
N ILE A 5 -3.76 3.32 -13.91
CA ILE A 5 -4.42 2.49 -12.90
C ILE A 5 -3.45 2.33 -11.72
N ALA A 6 -3.90 2.65 -10.51
CA ALA A 6 -3.20 2.31 -9.28
C ALA A 6 -4.00 1.24 -8.53
N SER A 7 -3.44 0.03 -8.49
CA SER A 7 -4.05 -1.13 -7.87
C SER A 7 -3.40 -1.43 -6.54
N ASP A 8 -4.22 -1.67 -5.50
CA ASP A 8 -3.72 -2.41 -4.37
C ASP A 8 -3.24 -3.80 -4.80
N PHE A 9 -2.37 -4.43 -4.00
CA PHE A 9 -1.81 -5.74 -4.32
C PHE A 9 -2.57 -6.87 -3.64
N ASP A 10 -2.58 -6.89 -2.30
CA ASP A 10 -3.09 -8.03 -1.54
C ASP A 10 -4.61 -8.17 -1.66
N TRP A 11 -5.06 -9.34 -2.16
CA TRP A 11 -6.47 -9.66 -2.40
C TRP A 11 -7.17 -8.80 -3.46
N THR A 12 -6.42 -7.89 -4.12
CA THR A 12 -6.88 -7.06 -5.24
C THR A 12 -6.24 -7.49 -6.55
N PHE A 13 -4.93 -7.23 -6.77
CA PHE A 13 -4.20 -7.66 -7.97
C PHE A 13 -3.76 -9.11 -7.87
N GLY A 14 -3.32 -9.52 -6.68
CA GLY A 14 -2.83 -10.84 -6.35
C GLY A 14 -2.84 -11.11 -4.87
N SER A 15 -2.09 -12.09 -4.43
CA SER A 15 -1.88 -12.41 -3.02
C SER A 15 -0.60 -13.22 -2.85
N TRP A 16 -0.28 -13.61 -1.60
CA TRP A 16 0.78 -14.57 -1.33
C TRP A 16 0.57 -15.95 -1.97
N LYS A 17 -0.65 -16.25 -2.49
CA LYS A 17 -0.98 -17.49 -3.23
C LYS A 17 -0.70 -17.39 -4.72
N GLY A 18 -0.48 -16.18 -5.23
CA GLY A 18 -0.23 -15.93 -6.65
C GLY A 18 -0.98 -14.74 -7.20
N ILE A 19 -0.72 -14.46 -8.46
CA ILE A 19 -1.43 -13.45 -9.26
C ILE A 19 -2.28 -14.20 -10.29
N PRO A 20 -3.61 -13.95 -10.39
CA PRO A 20 -4.45 -14.57 -11.39
C PRO A 20 -3.92 -14.34 -12.81
N PRO A 21 -3.82 -15.37 -13.66
CA PRO A 21 -3.28 -15.23 -15.03
C PRO A 21 -4.05 -14.21 -15.88
N GLU A 22 -5.34 -14.02 -15.63
CA GLU A 22 -6.17 -13.02 -16.30
C GLU A 22 -5.71 -11.60 -15.95
N ASN A 23 -5.33 -11.34 -14.68
CA ASN A 23 -4.80 -10.04 -14.26
C ASN A 23 -3.46 -9.77 -14.97
N LEU A 24 -2.56 -10.75 -15.03
CA LEU A 24 -1.28 -10.60 -15.73
C LEU A 24 -1.47 -10.23 -17.20
N ARG A 25 -2.35 -10.96 -17.92
CA ARG A 25 -2.64 -10.67 -19.33
C ARG A 25 -3.32 -9.31 -19.53
N ALA A 26 -4.21 -8.93 -18.63
CA ALA A 26 -4.89 -7.64 -18.72
C ALA A 26 -3.91 -6.46 -18.51
N VAL A 27 -3.03 -6.56 -17.52
CA VAL A 27 -1.97 -5.54 -17.30
C VAL A 27 -1.05 -5.44 -18.52
N GLN A 28 -0.69 -6.56 -19.13
CA GLN A 28 0.10 -6.53 -20.36
C GLN A 28 -0.62 -5.73 -21.46
N ARG A 29 -1.91 -6.01 -21.73
CA ARG A 29 -2.71 -5.27 -22.74
C ARG A 29 -2.82 -3.76 -22.39
N TRP A 30 -3.01 -3.44 -21.10
CA TRP A 30 -3.08 -2.06 -20.63
C TRP A 30 -1.81 -1.27 -20.95
N ARG A 31 -0.65 -1.87 -20.68
CA ARG A 31 0.67 -1.30 -20.95
C ARG A 31 0.98 -1.23 -22.45
N GLU A 32 0.64 -2.24 -23.23
CA GLU A 32 0.78 -2.25 -24.69
C GLU A 32 -0.06 -1.16 -25.39
N ALA A 33 -1.18 -0.75 -24.76
CA ALA A 33 -1.98 0.40 -25.19
C ALA A 33 -1.37 1.77 -24.79
N GLY A 34 -0.15 1.80 -24.23
CA GLY A 34 0.57 3.01 -23.85
C GLY A 34 0.09 3.62 -22.52
N ASN A 35 -0.63 2.87 -21.70
CA ASN A 35 -1.11 3.30 -20.39
C ASN A 35 -0.18 2.81 -19.27
N VAL A 36 -0.33 3.38 -18.09
CA VAL A 36 0.51 3.12 -16.91
C VAL A 36 -0.24 2.26 -15.90
N PHE A 37 0.43 1.21 -15.41
CA PHE A 37 -0.06 0.37 -14.32
C PHE A 37 0.85 0.49 -13.11
N CYS A 38 0.30 0.93 -11.98
CA CYS A 38 0.99 1.07 -10.71
C CYS A 38 0.46 0.06 -9.69
N ILE A 39 1.37 -0.53 -8.91
CA ILE A 39 1.01 -1.22 -7.67
C ILE A 39 1.14 -0.21 -6.52
N LEU A 40 0.08 -0.03 -5.73
CA LEU A 40 0.01 0.87 -4.58
C LEU A 40 -0.35 0.06 -3.33
N THR A 41 0.65 -0.24 -2.51
CA THR A 41 0.52 -1.24 -1.43
C THR A 41 1.05 -0.73 -0.08
N GLY A 42 0.48 -1.25 1.02
CA GLY A 42 1.03 -1.09 2.36
C GLY A 42 2.32 -1.89 2.59
N ARG A 43 2.62 -2.88 1.74
CA ARG A 43 3.86 -3.65 1.82
C ARG A 43 5.08 -2.76 1.69
N GLU A 44 6.15 -3.13 2.40
CA GLU A 44 7.47 -2.51 2.19
C GLU A 44 8.06 -2.95 0.83
N PRO A 45 9.00 -2.15 0.26
CA PRO A 45 9.49 -2.37 -1.10
C PRO A 45 9.98 -3.78 -1.40
N GLN A 46 10.84 -4.36 -0.54
CA GLN A 46 11.45 -5.66 -0.84
C GLN A 46 10.40 -6.78 -0.83
N SER A 47 9.48 -6.79 0.13
CA SER A 47 8.38 -7.77 0.18
C SER A 47 7.45 -7.67 -1.03
N ALA A 48 7.17 -6.45 -1.51
CA ALA A 48 6.37 -6.26 -2.71
C ALA A 48 7.12 -6.76 -3.96
N ILE A 49 8.40 -6.42 -4.10
CA ILE A 49 9.25 -6.87 -5.21
C ILE A 49 9.32 -8.40 -5.25
N ASP A 50 9.61 -9.04 -4.11
CA ASP A 50 9.80 -10.50 -4.04
C ASP A 50 8.55 -11.25 -4.50
N VAL A 51 7.37 -10.85 -4.02
CA VAL A 51 6.12 -11.50 -4.38
C VAL A 51 5.73 -11.23 -5.84
N LEU A 52 5.95 -10.00 -6.33
CA LEU A 52 5.69 -9.66 -7.74
C LEU A 52 6.61 -10.44 -8.68
N GLN A 53 7.90 -10.55 -8.36
CA GLN A 53 8.86 -11.33 -9.14
C GLN A 53 8.54 -12.83 -9.11
N GLN A 54 8.21 -13.37 -7.94
CA GLN A 54 7.86 -14.78 -7.78
C GLN A 54 6.69 -15.19 -8.66
N TYR A 55 5.70 -14.32 -8.87
CA TYR A 55 4.48 -14.64 -9.62
C TYR A 55 4.38 -13.94 -10.97
N GLY A 56 5.47 -13.34 -11.46
CA GLY A 56 5.53 -12.72 -12.78
C GLY A 56 4.71 -11.44 -12.90
N GLY A 57 4.45 -10.75 -11.79
CA GLY A 57 3.71 -9.49 -11.77
C GLY A 57 4.45 -8.39 -12.54
N GLN A 58 3.75 -7.76 -13.49
CA GLN A 58 4.27 -6.64 -14.26
C GLN A 58 3.65 -5.33 -13.77
N TYR A 59 4.46 -4.28 -13.73
CA TYR A 59 4.07 -2.92 -13.37
C TYR A 59 5.03 -1.91 -14.00
N ASP A 60 4.60 -0.67 -14.10
CA ASP A 60 5.47 0.44 -14.51
C ASP A 60 6.07 1.13 -13.28
N TYR A 61 5.27 1.23 -12.21
CA TYR A 61 5.69 1.82 -10.94
C TYR A 61 5.17 1.03 -9.75
N LEU A 62 6.00 0.96 -8.71
CA LEU A 62 5.66 0.42 -7.39
C LEU A 62 5.62 1.56 -6.38
N LEU A 63 4.46 1.80 -5.80
CA LEU A 63 4.20 2.77 -4.75
C LEU A 63 4.05 1.99 -3.44
N ALA A 64 5.18 1.64 -2.84
CA ALA A 64 5.27 0.82 -1.63
C ALA A 64 5.11 1.63 -0.35
N SER A 65 4.89 0.95 0.77
CA SER A 65 4.69 1.57 2.09
C SER A 65 3.65 2.69 2.03
N SER A 66 2.45 2.37 1.53
CA SER A 66 1.35 3.34 1.31
C SER A 66 1.74 4.52 0.41
N GLY A 67 2.64 4.27 -0.56
CA GLY A 67 3.13 5.27 -1.52
C GLY A 67 4.20 6.21 -0.97
N THR A 68 4.71 5.98 0.24
CA THR A 68 5.84 6.75 0.79
C THR A 68 7.16 6.44 0.10
N VAL A 69 7.30 5.26 -0.53
CA VAL A 69 8.46 4.88 -1.35
C VAL A 69 7.97 4.62 -2.76
N GLN A 70 8.43 5.43 -3.71
CA GLN A 70 8.05 5.35 -5.13
C GLN A 70 9.21 4.83 -5.95
N MET A 71 8.96 3.80 -6.75
CA MET A 71 9.98 3.08 -7.51
C MET A 71 9.53 2.87 -8.96
N ASP A 72 10.49 2.78 -9.87
CA ASP A 72 10.26 2.37 -11.25
C ASP A 72 10.19 0.83 -11.39
N GLN A 73 9.91 0.35 -12.59
CA GLN A 73 9.87 -1.08 -12.94
C GLN A 73 11.22 -1.81 -12.77
N ASN A 74 12.33 -1.06 -12.66
CA ASN A 74 13.67 -1.61 -12.39
C ASN A 74 14.00 -1.62 -10.90
N ASN A 75 13.02 -1.32 -10.05
CA ASN A 75 13.17 -1.23 -8.60
C ASN A 75 14.14 -0.13 -8.14
N THR A 76 14.28 0.94 -8.95
CA THR A 76 15.03 2.15 -8.55
C THR A 76 14.10 3.06 -7.77
N ILE A 77 14.53 3.50 -6.58
CA ILE A 77 13.79 4.49 -5.80
C ILE A 77 13.85 5.84 -6.52
N LEU A 78 12.68 6.35 -6.90
CA LEU A 78 12.51 7.65 -7.55
C LEU A 78 12.24 8.76 -6.55
N ALA A 79 11.50 8.43 -5.48
CA ALA A 79 11.13 9.39 -4.45
C ALA A 79 10.79 8.69 -3.13
N GLU A 80 11.03 9.37 -2.01
CA GLU A 80 10.70 8.89 -0.67
C GLU A 80 10.10 10.00 0.18
N LYS A 81 8.98 9.70 0.85
CA LYS A 81 8.47 10.48 1.97
C LYS A 81 9.15 9.99 3.25
N ARG A 82 9.92 10.85 3.88
CA ARG A 82 10.70 10.54 5.08
C ARG A 82 10.13 11.27 6.29
N GLN A 83 10.06 10.57 7.41
CA GLN A 83 9.71 11.10 8.72
C GLN A 83 10.87 10.83 9.68
N HIS A 84 11.26 11.81 10.50
CA HIS A 84 12.29 11.58 11.51
C HIS A 84 11.83 10.55 12.56
N SER A 85 12.78 9.79 13.09
CA SER A 85 12.51 8.62 13.94
C SER A 85 12.52 8.90 15.45
N GLY A 86 12.83 10.12 15.89
CA GLY A 86 13.12 10.47 17.29
C GLY A 86 12.01 10.21 18.33
N PHE A 87 10.88 9.62 17.93
CA PHE A 87 9.80 9.16 18.81
C PHE A 87 9.50 7.65 18.62
N LEU A 88 10.18 6.97 17.70
CA LEU A 88 9.90 5.56 17.42
C LEU A 88 10.26 4.63 18.56
N SER A 89 11.29 4.94 19.34
CA SER A 89 11.65 4.17 20.54
C SER A 89 10.53 4.18 21.59
N GLU A 90 9.84 5.30 21.75
CA GLU A 90 8.67 5.40 22.65
C GLU A 90 7.51 4.56 22.12
N ILE A 91 7.21 4.66 20.82
CA ILE A 91 6.17 3.84 20.17
C ILE A 91 6.52 2.36 20.27
N ALA A 92 7.76 1.96 20.00
CA ALA A 92 8.20 0.57 20.09
C ALA A 92 8.11 0.03 21.53
N ALA A 93 8.50 0.83 22.52
CA ALA A 93 8.35 0.47 23.94
C ALA A 93 6.87 0.32 24.34
N TYR A 94 6.01 1.24 23.89
CA TYR A 94 4.56 1.13 24.10
C TYR A 94 3.99 -0.10 23.40
N THR A 95 4.43 -0.40 22.18
CA THR A 95 3.99 -1.57 21.41
C THR A 95 4.23 -2.88 22.17
N LEU A 96 5.34 -3.00 22.93
CA LEU A 96 5.62 -4.20 23.76
C LEU A 96 4.62 -4.39 24.91
N THR A 97 3.79 -3.42 25.22
CA THR A 97 2.69 -3.55 26.22
C THR A 97 1.39 -4.07 25.61
N LEU A 98 1.36 -4.30 24.30
CA LEU A 98 0.19 -4.68 23.53
C LEU A 98 0.28 -6.17 23.11
N PRO A 99 -0.83 -6.84 22.80
CA PRO A 99 -0.83 -8.20 22.26
C PRO A 99 -0.45 -8.21 20.76
N VAL A 100 0.65 -7.52 20.43
CA VAL A 100 1.14 -7.43 19.05
C VAL A 100 1.94 -8.67 18.69
N LEU A 101 1.70 -9.21 17.49
CA LEU A 101 2.48 -10.32 16.94
C LEU A 101 3.74 -9.86 16.23
N ASN A 102 3.71 -8.64 15.68
CA ASN A 102 4.82 -8.10 14.91
C ASN A 102 4.81 -6.57 14.90
N PHE A 103 6.00 -5.98 14.91
CA PHE A 103 6.21 -4.56 14.66
C PHE A 103 7.43 -4.41 13.74
N ARG A 104 7.25 -3.73 12.61
CA ARG A 104 8.28 -3.53 11.60
C ARG A 104 8.35 -2.07 11.21
N VAL A 105 9.56 -1.53 11.12
CA VAL A 105 9.85 -0.17 10.63
C VAL A 105 10.56 -0.27 9.28
N PHE A 106 10.15 0.53 8.32
CA PHE A 106 10.65 0.55 6.95
C PHE A 106 11.43 1.83 6.67
N GLN A 107 12.64 1.68 6.14
CA GLN A 107 13.54 2.74 5.73
C GLN A 107 14.08 2.43 4.33
N GLY A 108 13.57 3.09 3.30
CA GLY A 108 13.87 2.73 1.92
C GLY A 108 13.47 1.28 1.64
N LYS A 109 14.46 0.45 1.30
CA LYS A 109 14.29 -1.00 1.12
C LYS A 109 14.59 -1.82 2.37
N GLU A 110 15.09 -1.18 3.41
CA GLU A 110 15.47 -1.84 4.65
C GLU A 110 14.27 -2.02 5.58
N ARG A 111 14.28 -3.14 6.33
CA ARG A 111 13.25 -3.50 7.30
C ARG A 111 13.91 -3.76 8.65
N TYR A 112 13.40 -3.11 9.70
CA TYR A 112 13.81 -3.26 11.08
C TYR A 112 12.67 -3.84 11.89
N ARG A 113 12.90 -4.98 12.53
CA ARG A 113 11.87 -5.71 13.28
C ARG A 113 12.11 -5.57 14.79
N LEU A 114 11.05 -5.27 15.54
CA LEU A 114 11.10 -5.24 16.99
C LEU A 114 11.19 -6.66 17.55
N TYR A 115 12.10 -6.88 18.49
CA TYR A 115 12.11 -8.09 19.30
C TYR A 115 10.90 -8.12 20.22
N ILE A 116 10.05 -9.12 20.06
CA ILE A 116 8.85 -9.35 20.90
C ILE A 116 9.09 -10.64 21.68
N PRO A 117 9.18 -10.57 23.04
CA PRO A 117 9.35 -11.76 23.86
C PRO A 117 8.23 -12.77 23.65
N GLY A 118 8.57 -14.06 23.53
CA GLY A 118 7.61 -15.14 23.26
C GLY A 118 7.37 -15.43 21.78
N HIS A 119 8.00 -14.66 20.88
CA HIS A 119 7.95 -14.86 19.43
C HIS A 119 9.37 -15.06 18.85
N GLU A 120 10.21 -15.84 19.57
CA GLU A 120 11.61 -16.04 19.23
C GLU A 120 11.83 -16.81 17.93
N ASP A 121 10.91 -17.70 17.55
CA ASP A 121 10.99 -18.52 16.33
C ASP A 121 10.90 -17.67 15.05
N ASP A 122 10.41 -16.45 15.18
CA ASP A 122 10.27 -15.48 14.10
C ASP A 122 11.49 -14.54 13.96
N GLN A 123 12.60 -14.81 14.64
CA GLN A 123 13.77 -13.94 14.65
C GLN A 123 14.59 -14.05 13.37
N GLU A 124 14.28 -13.18 12.43
CA GLU A 124 15.17 -12.88 11.30
C GLU A 124 16.39 -12.07 11.77
N ALA A 125 17.49 -12.16 11.04
CA ALA A 125 18.64 -11.28 11.26
C ALA A 125 18.20 -9.80 11.19
N GLY A 126 18.57 -8.98 12.16
CA GLY A 126 18.22 -7.56 12.22
C GLY A 126 17.09 -7.22 13.20
N THR A 127 16.84 -8.07 14.20
CA THR A 127 15.90 -7.77 15.29
C THR A 127 16.42 -6.61 16.15
N CYS A 128 15.58 -5.61 16.39
CA CYS A 128 15.87 -4.40 17.16
C CYS A 128 15.19 -4.42 18.52
N VAL A 129 15.79 -3.76 19.52
CA VAL A 129 15.09 -3.36 20.74
C VAL A 129 14.63 -1.88 20.61
N PRO A 130 13.69 -1.40 21.46
CA PRO A 130 13.17 -0.03 21.30
C PRO A 130 14.24 1.06 21.14
N ALA A 131 15.32 1.02 21.91
CA ALA A 131 16.41 2.01 21.85
C ALA A 131 17.19 2.00 20.52
N ASP A 132 17.09 0.97 19.69
CA ASP A 132 17.76 0.95 18.39
C ASP A 132 17.08 1.85 17.38
N TYR A 133 15.77 2.10 17.54
CA TYR A 133 15.02 2.98 16.65
C TYR A 133 15.44 4.44 16.73
N ASP A 134 16.00 4.91 17.84
CA ASP A 134 16.56 6.25 17.96
C ASP A 134 17.79 6.47 17.05
N LYS A 135 18.43 5.38 16.61
CA LYS A 135 19.60 5.43 15.71
C LYS A 135 19.21 5.56 14.24
N LEU A 136 17.94 5.31 13.89
CA LEU A 136 17.47 5.46 12.53
C LEU A 136 17.37 6.94 12.19
N PRO A 137 17.93 7.43 11.07
CA PRO A 137 17.83 8.85 10.70
C PRO A 137 16.40 9.23 10.28
N TYR A 138 15.63 8.28 9.76
CA TYR A 138 14.24 8.46 9.33
C TYR A 138 13.55 7.11 9.19
N PHE A 139 12.25 7.14 8.97
CA PHE A 139 11.45 6.01 8.49
C PHE A 139 10.47 6.47 7.40
N ASN A 140 9.97 5.53 6.60
CA ASN A 140 8.94 5.78 5.59
C ASN A 140 7.55 5.37 6.10
N GLN A 141 7.47 4.25 6.77
CA GLN A 141 6.28 3.68 7.38
C GLN A 141 6.72 2.69 8.46
N PHE A 142 5.87 2.41 9.41
CA PHE A 142 5.96 1.18 10.20
C PHE A 142 4.64 0.43 10.15
N SER A 143 4.64 -0.85 10.51
CA SER A 143 3.44 -1.68 10.55
C SER A 143 3.40 -2.53 11.81
N LEU A 144 2.17 -2.81 12.25
CA LEU A 144 1.87 -3.73 13.34
C LEU A 144 0.98 -4.86 12.82
N LEU A 145 1.15 -6.06 13.41
CA LEU A 145 0.31 -7.21 13.16
C LEU A 145 -0.30 -7.66 14.49
N PHE A 146 -1.60 -7.88 14.50
CA PHE A 146 -2.37 -8.39 15.62
C PHE A 146 -2.96 -9.76 15.28
N GLU A 147 -3.51 -10.45 16.26
CA GLU A 147 -4.23 -11.70 16.04
C GLU A 147 -5.65 -11.43 15.51
N LYS A 148 -6.26 -10.31 15.93
CA LYS A 148 -7.67 -9.99 15.65
C LYS A 148 -7.82 -8.59 15.06
N ASP A 149 -8.83 -8.47 14.22
CA ASP A 149 -9.22 -7.23 13.58
C ASP A 149 -9.62 -6.13 14.56
N GLU A 150 -10.33 -6.51 15.64
CA GLU A 150 -10.79 -5.58 16.68
C GLU A 150 -9.61 -4.97 17.46
N GLU A 151 -8.54 -5.75 17.65
CA GLU A 151 -7.31 -5.27 18.27
C GLU A 151 -6.65 -4.22 17.36
N ALA A 152 -6.51 -4.52 16.07
CA ALA A 152 -5.95 -3.58 15.10
C ALA A 152 -6.74 -2.27 15.04
N GLU A 153 -8.08 -2.33 15.04
CA GLU A 153 -8.94 -1.14 15.04
C GLU A 153 -8.76 -0.30 16.29
N SER A 154 -8.80 -0.94 17.47
CA SER A 154 -8.59 -0.26 18.76
C SER A 154 -7.25 0.45 18.82
N TYR A 155 -6.18 -0.19 18.33
CA TYR A 155 -4.83 0.40 18.35
C TYR A 155 -4.62 1.47 17.30
N CYS A 156 -5.28 1.40 16.14
CA CYS A 156 -5.32 2.52 15.19
C CYS A 156 -5.78 3.80 15.90
N GLN A 157 -6.87 3.73 16.65
CA GLN A 157 -7.41 4.88 17.37
C GLN A 157 -6.44 5.37 18.43
N VAL A 158 -5.90 4.47 19.27
CA VAL A 158 -4.93 4.84 20.31
C VAL A 158 -3.67 5.47 19.74
N LEU A 159 -3.13 4.94 18.64
CA LEU A 159 -1.95 5.50 17.98
C LEU A 159 -2.24 6.88 17.41
N ASN A 160 -3.37 7.08 16.76
CA ASN A 160 -3.76 8.38 16.20
C ASN A 160 -4.02 9.41 17.31
N ASP A 161 -4.67 9.02 18.41
CA ASP A 161 -4.92 9.92 19.53
C ASP A 161 -3.63 10.37 20.23
N ARG A 162 -2.65 9.48 20.39
CA ARG A 162 -1.40 9.79 21.11
C ARG A 162 -0.32 10.39 20.23
N TYR A 163 -0.22 9.94 18.96
CA TYR A 163 0.90 10.25 18.06
C TYR A 163 0.46 10.87 16.74
N GLY A 164 -0.81 11.22 16.55
CA GLY A 164 -1.38 11.70 15.28
C GLY A 164 -0.74 12.98 14.71
N SER A 165 0.03 13.73 15.52
CA SER A 165 0.86 14.84 15.03
C SER A 165 2.10 14.37 14.24
N TYR A 166 2.50 13.10 14.36
CA TYR A 166 3.69 12.52 13.74
C TYR A 166 3.36 11.40 12.75
N ILE A 167 2.29 10.67 12.99
CA ILE A 167 1.90 9.46 12.25
C ILE A 167 0.43 9.47 11.90
N HIS A 168 0.05 8.59 10.97
CA HIS A 168 -1.33 8.30 10.62
C HIS A 168 -1.54 6.79 10.60
N ALA A 169 -2.14 6.23 11.64
CA ALA A 169 -2.42 4.80 11.73
C ALA A 169 -3.67 4.46 10.93
N LEU A 170 -3.54 3.50 10.01
CA LEU A 170 -4.57 3.04 9.08
C LEU A 170 -4.78 1.55 9.24
N ARG A 171 -6.02 1.12 9.48
CA ARG A 171 -6.36 -0.30 9.58
C ARG A 171 -6.30 -0.99 8.22
N ASN A 172 -5.73 -2.20 8.20
CA ASN A 172 -5.66 -3.09 7.06
C ASN A 172 -5.94 -4.53 7.53
N GLY A 173 -7.21 -4.88 7.74
CA GLY A 173 -7.61 -6.11 8.43
C GLY A 173 -7.07 -6.15 9.85
N HIS A 174 -6.32 -7.19 10.18
CA HIS A 174 -5.60 -7.35 11.46
C HIS A 174 -4.20 -6.71 11.46
N CYS A 175 -3.82 -6.03 10.37
CA CYS A 175 -2.63 -5.19 10.30
C CYS A 175 -2.98 -3.72 10.52
N VAL A 176 -1.97 -2.95 10.95
CA VAL A 176 -2.02 -1.50 11.01
C VAL A 176 -0.85 -0.95 10.22
N ASP A 177 -1.13 -0.22 9.15
CA ASP A 177 -0.14 0.52 8.37
C ASP A 177 -0.01 1.92 8.94
N VAL A 178 1.21 2.37 9.25
CA VAL A 178 1.45 3.65 9.93
C VAL A 178 2.47 4.50 9.16
N PRO A 179 2.04 5.20 8.11
CA PRO A 179 2.84 6.22 7.44
C PRO A 179 2.96 7.51 8.27
N PRO A 180 3.74 8.50 7.80
CA PRO A 180 3.81 9.85 8.38
C PRO A 180 2.44 10.53 8.50
N ALA A 181 2.32 11.48 9.42
CA ALA A 181 1.09 12.24 9.65
C ALA A 181 0.53 12.85 8.35
N GLY A 182 -0.79 12.73 8.17
CA GLY A 182 -1.49 13.20 6.98
C GLY A 182 -1.18 12.42 5.71
N TRP A 183 -0.51 11.28 5.81
CA TRP A 183 -0.19 10.42 4.66
C TRP A 183 -1.11 9.20 4.59
N SER A 184 -1.44 8.79 3.39
CA SER A 184 -2.22 7.58 3.07
C SER A 184 -1.88 7.15 1.63
N LYS A 185 -2.47 6.05 1.15
CA LYS A 185 -2.38 5.65 -0.26
C LYS A 185 -2.84 6.77 -1.20
N THR A 186 -3.85 7.54 -0.81
CA THR A 186 -4.34 8.70 -1.56
C THR A 186 -3.26 9.75 -1.76
N GLU A 187 -2.60 10.18 -0.68
CA GLU A 187 -1.55 11.19 -0.75
C GLU A 187 -0.31 10.68 -1.48
N GLY A 188 0.01 9.39 -1.32
CA GLY A 188 1.07 8.73 -2.08
C GLY A 188 0.80 8.77 -3.59
N LEU A 189 -0.42 8.47 -4.01
CA LEU A 189 -0.81 8.53 -5.43
C LEU A 189 -0.85 9.96 -5.97
N ARG A 190 -1.40 10.92 -5.21
CA ARG A 190 -1.39 12.35 -5.60
C ARG A 190 0.02 12.85 -5.84
N TRP A 191 0.92 12.56 -4.91
CA TRP A 191 2.32 12.94 -5.04
C TRP A 191 2.98 12.31 -6.26
N PHE A 192 2.73 11.02 -6.51
CA PHE A 192 3.20 10.31 -7.69
C PHE A 192 2.69 10.94 -9.00
N LEU A 193 1.37 11.15 -9.12
CA LEU A 193 0.76 11.75 -10.31
C LEU A 193 1.29 13.15 -10.59
N LYS A 194 1.48 13.96 -9.54
CA LYS A 194 2.09 15.30 -9.65
C LYS A 194 3.50 15.22 -10.22
N ASN A 195 4.33 14.28 -9.72
CA ASN A 195 5.70 14.09 -10.20
C ASN A 195 5.73 13.58 -11.66
N LEU A 196 4.75 12.77 -12.04
CA LEU A 196 4.60 12.25 -13.40
C LEU A 196 3.98 13.29 -14.37
N GLY A 197 3.41 14.38 -13.85
CA GLY A 197 2.71 15.39 -14.65
C GLY A 197 1.36 14.91 -15.18
N VAL A 198 0.73 13.92 -14.54
CA VAL A 198 -0.58 13.35 -14.93
C VAL A 198 -1.68 13.95 -14.07
N PRO A 199 -2.75 14.53 -14.68
CA PRO A 199 -3.90 15.02 -13.93
C PRO A 199 -4.63 13.88 -13.20
N GLU A 200 -5.10 14.13 -11.95
CA GLU A 200 -5.81 13.13 -11.13
C GLU A 200 -7.01 12.50 -11.87
N LYS A 201 -7.75 13.28 -12.67
CA LYS A 201 -8.89 12.78 -13.47
C LYS A 201 -8.52 11.74 -14.55
N GLN A 202 -7.23 11.52 -14.81
CA GLN A 202 -6.73 10.47 -15.70
C GLN A 202 -6.27 9.22 -14.96
N ALA A 203 -6.40 9.21 -13.64
CA ALA A 203 -6.09 8.06 -12.80
C ALA A 203 -7.37 7.44 -12.23
N VAL A 204 -7.34 6.13 -12.06
CA VAL A 204 -8.36 5.34 -11.37
C VAL A 204 -7.68 4.39 -10.40
N THR A 205 -8.35 4.05 -9.31
CA THR A 205 -7.84 3.14 -8.29
C THR A 205 -8.71 1.89 -8.18
N ILE A 206 -8.13 0.83 -7.62
CA ILE A 206 -8.85 -0.39 -7.27
C ILE A 206 -8.26 -0.99 -5.99
N GLY A 207 -9.13 -1.47 -5.09
CA GLY A 207 -8.75 -2.01 -3.80
C GLY A 207 -9.79 -2.98 -3.23
N ASP A 208 -9.52 -3.50 -2.03
CA ASP A 208 -10.38 -4.47 -1.33
C ASP A 208 -10.63 -4.17 0.15
N ASN A 209 -9.82 -3.31 0.80
CA ASN A 209 -9.81 -3.19 2.25
C ASN A 209 -9.99 -1.74 2.75
N TYR A 210 -10.03 -1.57 4.07
CA TYR A 210 -10.27 -0.30 4.75
C TYR A 210 -9.25 0.78 4.40
N ASN A 211 -7.97 0.43 4.27
CA ASN A 211 -6.89 1.36 3.89
C ASN A 211 -6.97 1.83 2.42
N ASP A 212 -7.91 1.28 1.63
CA ASP A 212 -8.17 1.67 0.24
C ASP A 212 -9.34 2.65 0.10
N ILE A 213 -10.19 2.81 1.13
CA ILE A 213 -11.42 3.61 1.06
C ILE A 213 -11.12 5.03 0.58
N ASP A 214 -10.11 5.67 1.16
CA ASP A 214 -9.74 7.03 0.82
C ASP A 214 -9.31 7.17 -0.65
N MET A 215 -8.46 6.27 -1.15
CA MET A 215 -7.99 6.33 -2.53
C MET A 215 -9.10 6.00 -3.53
N VAL A 216 -9.96 5.03 -3.21
CA VAL A 216 -11.09 4.65 -4.06
C VAL A 216 -12.11 5.79 -4.14
N THR A 217 -12.38 6.46 -3.03
CA THR A 217 -13.25 7.64 -2.99
C THR A 217 -12.66 8.82 -3.77
N ALA A 218 -11.37 9.12 -3.54
CA ALA A 218 -10.72 10.30 -4.14
C ALA A 218 -10.53 10.20 -5.66
N PHE A 219 -10.33 9.01 -6.20
CA PHE A 219 -10.03 8.79 -7.62
C PHE A 219 -11.16 8.09 -8.40
N SER A 220 -12.40 8.19 -7.93
CA SER A 220 -13.56 7.49 -8.53
C SER A 220 -13.25 6.01 -8.80
N GLY A 221 -12.62 5.37 -7.82
CA GLY A 221 -12.04 4.04 -7.94
C GLY A 221 -13.06 2.92 -7.77
N TYR A 222 -12.58 1.71 -7.90
CA TYR A 222 -13.36 0.48 -7.89
C TYR A 222 -13.01 -0.39 -6.69
N ALA A 223 -13.99 -1.14 -6.21
CA ALA A 223 -13.80 -2.21 -5.26
C ALA A 223 -13.85 -3.57 -5.99
N VAL A 224 -13.02 -4.54 -5.56
CA VAL A 224 -13.24 -5.92 -5.98
C VAL A 224 -14.44 -6.53 -5.24
N GLU A 225 -15.12 -7.51 -5.86
CA GLU A 225 -16.32 -8.17 -5.27
C GLU A 225 -16.03 -8.78 -3.89
N SER A 226 -14.81 -9.28 -3.67
CA SER A 226 -14.36 -9.84 -2.40
C SER A 226 -14.05 -8.80 -1.32
N GLY A 227 -14.00 -7.52 -1.68
CA GLY A 227 -13.65 -6.43 -0.77
C GLY A 227 -14.69 -6.20 0.34
N VAL A 228 -14.27 -5.45 1.37
CA VAL A 228 -15.11 -5.13 2.52
C VAL A 228 -16.35 -4.33 2.11
N PRO A 229 -17.50 -4.50 2.82
CA PRO A 229 -18.74 -3.81 2.47
C PRO A 229 -18.61 -2.28 2.43
N GLU A 230 -17.84 -1.72 3.34
CA GLU A 230 -17.60 -0.28 3.48
C GLU A 230 -16.91 0.28 2.23
N LEU A 231 -15.87 -0.41 1.73
CA LEU A 231 -15.20 -0.03 0.49
C LEU A 231 -16.13 -0.11 -0.71
N LYS A 232 -16.91 -1.20 -0.84
CA LYS A 232 -17.87 -1.36 -1.94
C LYS A 232 -18.94 -0.27 -1.92
N SER A 233 -19.34 0.20 -0.75
CA SER A 233 -20.30 1.28 -0.60
C SER A 233 -19.73 2.66 -1.00
N ALA A 234 -18.41 2.86 -0.82
CA ALA A 234 -17.71 4.09 -1.15
C ALA A 234 -17.22 4.15 -2.61
N ALA A 235 -17.11 3.00 -3.27
CA ALA A 235 -16.55 2.86 -4.61
C ALA A 235 -17.48 3.40 -5.70
N HIS A 236 -16.89 3.93 -6.78
CA HIS A 236 -17.61 4.30 -8.01
C HIS A 236 -18.28 3.07 -8.66
N GLY A 237 -17.69 1.89 -8.49
CA GLY A 237 -18.23 0.64 -8.98
C GLY A 237 -17.54 -0.58 -8.37
N VAL A 238 -18.15 -1.74 -8.58
CA VAL A 238 -17.62 -3.03 -8.15
C VAL A 238 -17.30 -3.88 -9.38
N VAL A 239 -16.15 -4.55 -9.34
CA VAL A 239 -15.65 -5.44 -10.39
C VAL A 239 -15.18 -6.77 -9.79
N LYS A 240 -15.13 -7.81 -10.59
CA LYS A 240 -14.65 -9.13 -10.14
C LYS A 240 -13.14 -9.15 -9.92
N SER A 241 -12.40 -8.38 -10.74
CA SER A 241 -10.93 -8.41 -10.77
C SER A 241 -10.36 -7.15 -11.41
N VAL A 242 -9.05 -6.96 -11.26
CA VAL A 242 -8.28 -5.95 -12.00
C VAL A 242 -8.42 -6.15 -13.52
N ALA A 243 -8.49 -7.40 -13.99
CA ALA A 243 -8.67 -7.70 -15.40
C ALA A 243 -9.98 -7.12 -15.95
N GLU A 244 -11.09 -7.31 -15.24
CA GLU A 244 -12.39 -6.75 -15.66
C GLU A 244 -12.36 -5.21 -15.70
N LEU A 245 -11.74 -4.56 -14.72
CA LEU A 245 -11.58 -3.11 -14.73
C LEU A 245 -10.80 -2.65 -15.97
N ILE A 246 -9.67 -3.28 -16.25
CA ILE A 246 -8.83 -2.97 -17.41
C ILE A 246 -9.62 -3.12 -18.72
N ASP A 247 -10.35 -4.22 -18.88
CA ASP A 247 -11.13 -4.47 -20.11
C ASP A 247 -12.21 -3.38 -20.31
N ARG A 248 -12.93 -3.00 -19.27
CA ARG A 248 -13.90 -1.90 -19.31
C ARG A 248 -13.25 -0.55 -19.68
N LEU A 249 -12.10 -0.23 -19.12
CA LEU A 249 -11.41 1.02 -19.38
C LEU A 249 -10.80 1.08 -20.79
N LEU A 250 -10.27 -0.02 -21.31
CA LEU A 250 -9.78 -0.09 -22.69
C LEU A 250 -10.92 0.16 -23.69
N GLU A 251 -12.10 -0.44 -23.46
CA GLU A 251 -13.27 -0.19 -24.32
C GLU A 251 -13.73 1.29 -24.29
N VAL A 252 -13.73 1.91 -23.12
CA VAL A 252 -14.08 3.33 -22.96
C VAL A 252 -13.08 4.22 -23.68
N ASN A 253 -11.78 3.98 -23.44
CA ASN A 253 -10.71 4.75 -24.06
C ASN A 253 -10.74 4.67 -25.60
N GLN A 254 -10.98 3.50 -26.17
CA GLN A 254 -11.10 3.33 -27.63
C GLN A 254 -12.28 4.12 -28.22
N LYS A 255 -13.42 4.19 -27.51
CA LYS A 255 -14.58 4.98 -27.95
C LYS A 255 -14.31 6.46 -27.92
N GLU A 256 -13.61 6.96 -26.88
CA GLU A 256 -13.23 8.37 -26.77
C GLU A 256 -12.23 8.77 -27.87
N GLU A 257 -11.23 7.90 -28.20
CA GLU A 257 -10.28 8.15 -29.29
C GLU A 257 -10.94 8.18 -30.66
N SER A 258 -11.95 7.33 -30.88
CA SER A 258 -12.69 7.26 -32.15
C SER A 258 -13.64 8.45 -32.36
N SER A 259 -13.92 9.23 -31.29
CA SER A 259 -14.85 10.34 -31.29
C SER A 259 -14.16 11.73 -31.39
N CYS A 260 -12.84 11.76 -31.37
CA CYS A 260 -12.00 12.95 -31.53
C CYS A 260 -11.37 13.02 -32.90
#